data_d420d0fa05ef9c15eb0c5be048fd9ae6
#
_entry.id   d420d0fa05ef9c15eb0c5be048fd9ae6
#
_cell.length_a   1.000
_cell.length_b   1.000
_cell.length_c   1.000
_cell.angle_alpha   90.00
_cell.angle_beta   90.00
_cell.angle_gamma   90.00
#
_symmetry.space_group_name_H-M   'P 1'
#
loop_
_entity.id
_entity.type
_entity.pdbx_description
1 polymer ?
#
loop_
_entity_poly.entity_id
_entity_poly.type
_entity_poly.pdbx_seq_one_letter_code
_entity_poly.pdbx_strand_id
1 'polypeptide(L)'
;MDTHGTMITDLVEKRKDCVGFVSPARSLVVNVTSSVTQTKNVVDAFDLLPSSSYIVYDSGYKYMYDKYNDVYRFVPLNGDIAGLCANTDKVADPWFSPAGYNRGHIRGAIKLAYNPKQNERDQLYRARINPVVNYPGQGVLLFGDKTAQSKPSAFDRINVRRLFLVLEKAIAIASKYQLFEFNDEFTRAMFRNMVEPFLRDVQGRRGIFDFKVVCDATNNTGEVIDRNEFIGDIYIKPARSINFITLNFIATRTGVAFSEVGG
;
A
#
# COMPACT_ATOMS: atom_id res chain seq x y z
N MET A 1 -2.39 25.73 3.41
CA MET A 1 -2.19 24.59 2.50
C MET A 1 -0.86 23.94 2.82
N ASP A 2 -0.81 22.63 2.93
CA ASP A 2 0.48 21.94 3.04
C ASP A 2 1.10 21.84 1.64
N THR A 3 1.93 22.81 1.30
CA THR A 3 2.60 22.91 -0.01
C THR A 3 3.46 21.67 -0.30
N HIS A 4 4.08 21.07 0.74
CA HIS A 4 4.90 19.88 0.57
C HIS A 4 4.07 18.65 0.19
N GLY A 5 2.91 18.44 0.83
CA GLY A 5 1.99 17.35 0.48
C GLY A 5 1.50 17.45 -0.96
N THR A 6 1.14 18.64 -1.41
CA THR A 6 0.72 18.89 -2.80
C THR A 6 1.85 18.61 -3.79
N MET A 7 3.07 19.13 -3.52
CA MET A 7 4.23 18.92 -4.38
C MET A 7 4.61 17.45 -4.52
N ILE A 8 4.59 16.69 -3.42
CA ILE A 8 4.84 15.24 -3.44
C ILE A 8 3.77 14.53 -4.27
N THR A 9 2.49 14.89 -4.07
CA THR A 9 1.38 14.31 -4.83
C THR A 9 1.52 14.54 -6.32
N ASP A 10 1.79 15.77 -6.73
CA ASP A 10 2.00 16.13 -8.14
C ASP A 10 3.19 15.39 -8.76
N LEU A 11 4.27 15.23 -7.99
CA LEU A 11 5.46 14.52 -8.45
C LEU A 11 5.14 13.03 -8.71
N VAL A 12 4.52 12.33 -7.76
CA VAL A 12 4.26 10.90 -7.89
C VAL A 12 3.17 10.58 -8.93
N GLU A 13 2.17 11.47 -9.09
CA GLU A 13 1.15 11.35 -10.12
C GLU A 13 1.71 11.56 -11.54
N LYS A 14 2.72 12.40 -11.69
CA LYS A 14 3.44 12.55 -12.97
C LYS A 14 4.34 11.35 -13.25
N ARG A 15 5.04 10.84 -12.24
CA ARG A 15 5.99 9.74 -12.40
C ARG A 15 5.31 8.37 -12.52
N LYS A 16 4.34 8.07 -11.66
CA LYS A 16 3.60 6.79 -11.56
C LYS A 16 4.47 5.54 -11.31
N ASP A 17 5.75 5.72 -11.01
CA ASP A 17 6.72 4.65 -10.76
C ASP A 17 7.18 4.54 -9.30
N CYS A 18 6.58 5.33 -8.42
CA CYS A 18 6.93 5.39 -6.99
C CYS A 18 5.72 5.69 -6.12
N VAL A 19 5.89 5.54 -4.80
CA VAL A 19 4.90 5.89 -3.78
C VAL A 19 5.46 7.03 -2.93
N GLY A 20 4.65 8.07 -2.71
CA GLY A 20 4.96 9.19 -1.83
C GLY A 20 4.38 8.97 -0.43
N PHE A 21 5.11 9.40 0.60
CA PHE A 21 4.70 9.31 2.00
C PHE A 21 4.61 10.71 2.58
N VAL A 22 3.47 11.06 3.17
CA VAL A 22 3.19 12.40 3.67
C VAL A 22 2.68 12.34 5.11
N SER A 23 3.38 13.05 6.01
CA SER A 23 2.93 13.31 7.38
C SER A 23 2.19 14.64 7.46
N PRO A 24 1.26 14.82 8.41
CA PRO A 24 0.60 16.12 8.63
C PRO A 24 1.61 17.17 9.09
N ALA A 25 1.26 18.44 8.93
CA ALA A 25 2.11 19.54 9.41
C ALA A 25 2.30 19.45 10.93
N ARG A 26 3.51 19.77 11.41
CA ARG A 26 3.88 19.62 12.83
C ARG A 26 2.93 20.35 13.79
N SER A 27 2.50 21.55 13.43
CA SER A 27 1.62 22.38 14.23
C SER A 27 0.22 21.77 14.46
N LEU A 28 -0.21 20.84 13.62
CA LEU A 28 -1.52 20.19 13.71
C LEU A 28 -1.55 19.10 14.78
N VAL A 29 -0.37 18.55 15.13
CA VAL A 29 -0.25 17.35 15.98
C VAL A 29 0.60 17.60 17.22
N VAL A 30 1.77 18.27 17.06
CA VAL A 30 2.72 18.49 18.16
C VAL A 30 2.26 19.64 19.03
N ASN A 31 2.25 19.44 20.36
CA ASN A 31 1.78 20.38 21.37
C ASN A 31 0.26 20.69 21.34
N VAL A 32 -0.53 19.87 20.67
CA VAL A 32 -2.00 19.91 20.75
C VAL A 32 -2.44 18.95 21.85
N THR A 33 -3.18 19.49 22.83
CA THR A 33 -3.51 18.74 24.08
C THR A 33 -4.63 17.71 23.92
N SER A 34 -5.58 17.96 23.00
CA SER A 34 -6.73 17.11 22.78
C SER A 34 -6.52 16.15 21.61
N SER A 35 -6.64 14.85 21.85
CA SER A 35 -6.56 13.82 20.80
C SER A 35 -7.69 13.95 19.77
N VAL A 36 -8.87 14.39 20.18
CA VAL A 36 -10.00 14.67 19.28
C VAL A 36 -9.67 15.83 18.33
N THR A 37 -9.03 16.89 18.87
CA THR A 37 -8.60 18.03 18.06
C THR A 37 -7.48 17.62 17.08
N GLN A 38 -6.53 16.80 17.54
CA GLN A 38 -5.48 16.24 16.68
C GLN A 38 -6.07 15.43 15.53
N THR A 39 -7.02 14.54 15.83
CA THR A 39 -7.73 13.74 14.81
C THR A 39 -8.39 14.63 13.77
N LYS A 40 -9.18 15.63 14.22
CA LYS A 40 -9.85 16.57 13.32
C LYS A 40 -8.87 17.33 12.45
N ASN A 41 -7.83 17.91 13.04
CA ASN A 41 -6.83 18.68 12.33
C ASN A 41 -6.14 17.86 11.22
N VAL A 42 -5.82 16.60 11.52
CA VAL A 42 -5.16 15.69 10.56
C VAL A 42 -6.11 15.32 9.43
N VAL A 43 -7.38 15.00 9.74
CA VAL A 43 -8.40 14.68 8.73
C VAL A 43 -8.64 15.89 7.82
N ASP A 44 -8.91 17.05 8.40
CA ASP A 44 -9.20 18.29 7.65
C ASP A 44 -8.02 18.68 6.72
N ALA A 45 -6.78 18.47 7.18
CA ALA A 45 -5.60 18.77 6.37
C ALA A 45 -5.44 17.85 5.15
N PHE A 46 -5.68 16.56 5.32
CA PHE A 46 -5.54 15.58 4.23
C PHE A 46 -6.73 15.54 3.29
N ASP A 47 -7.93 15.96 3.72
CA ASP A 47 -9.09 16.09 2.84
C ASP A 47 -8.91 17.18 1.77
N LEU A 48 -8.00 18.14 2.00
CA LEU A 48 -7.64 19.17 1.02
C LEU A 48 -6.71 18.67 -0.10
N LEU A 49 -6.08 17.50 0.09
CA LEU A 49 -5.16 16.93 -0.89
C LEU A 49 -5.90 16.07 -1.92
N PRO A 50 -5.41 16.02 -3.17
CA PRO A 50 -6.03 15.21 -4.21
C PRO A 50 -5.97 13.71 -3.88
N SER A 51 -7.00 12.98 -4.30
CA SER A 51 -7.07 11.52 -4.17
C SER A 51 -6.07 10.86 -5.10
N SER A 52 -5.18 10.04 -4.55
CA SER A 52 -4.16 9.31 -5.30
C SER A 52 -3.88 7.94 -4.69
N SER A 53 -3.71 6.93 -5.52
CA SER A 53 -3.23 5.62 -5.09
C SER A 53 -1.71 5.54 -4.93
N TYR A 54 -0.99 6.57 -5.34
CA TYR A 54 0.47 6.66 -5.22
C TYR A 54 0.93 7.41 -3.97
N ILE A 55 -0.01 7.83 -3.10
CA ILE A 55 0.26 8.54 -1.86
C ILE A 55 -0.20 7.74 -0.66
N VAL A 56 0.55 7.85 0.43
CA VAL A 56 0.28 7.24 1.73
C VAL A 56 0.34 8.33 2.80
N TYR A 57 -0.73 8.47 3.57
CA TYR A 57 -0.83 9.40 4.70
C TYR A 57 -0.61 8.68 6.01
N ASP A 58 0.08 9.33 6.95
CA ASP A 58 0.25 8.88 8.32
C ASP A 58 -0.37 9.84 9.35
N SER A 59 -0.40 9.42 10.62
CA SER A 59 -1.06 10.15 11.69
C SER A 59 -0.18 11.16 12.43
N GLY A 60 1.13 11.30 12.09
CA GLY A 60 1.90 12.35 12.73
C GLY A 60 3.38 12.13 13.03
N TYR A 61 3.77 12.26 14.31
CA TYR A 61 5.17 12.40 14.73
C TYR A 61 5.55 11.46 15.85
N LYS A 62 6.77 10.93 15.80
CA LYS A 62 7.43 10.26 16.93
C LYS A 62 8.41 11.19 17.63
N TYR A 63 8.57 11.04 18.95
CA TYR A 63 9.61 11.68 19.75
C TYR A 63 10.77 10.72 19.86
N MET A 64 11.96 11.15 19.44
CA MET A 64 13.16 10.32 19.43
C MET A 64 14.40 11.15 19.75
N TYR A 65 15.46 10.46 20.15
CA TYR A 65 16.78 11.03 20.34
C TYR A 65 17.52 11.16 19.01
N ASP A 66 17.94 12.38 18.70
CA ASP A 66 18.80 12.68 17.56
C ASP A 66 20.26 12.68 18.03
N LYS A 67 20.95 11.57 17.77
CA LYS A 67 22.33 11.33 18.20
C LYS A 67 23.37 12.27 17.56
N TYR A 68 23.03 12.93 16.46
CA TYR A 68 23.95 13.81 15.74
C TYR A 68 23.97 15.21 16.35
N ASN A 69 22.84 15.66 16.89
CA ASN A 69 22.69 16.97 17.51
C ASN A 69 22.55 16.89 19.04
N ASP A 70 22.61 15.69 19.61
CA ASP A 70 22.46 15.43 21.06
C ASP A 70 21.20 16.05 21.66
N VAL A 71 20.07 15.92 20.95
CA VAL A 71 18.79 16.48 21.38
C VAL A 71 17.62 15.51 21.13
N TYR A 72 16.61 15.63 21.94
CA TYR A 72 15.33 14.96 21.70
C TYR A 72 14.44 15.85 20.85
N ARG A 73 13.85 15.29 19.81
CA ARG A 73 12.95 16.02 18.93
C ARG A 73 11.80 15.19 18.38
N PHE A 74 10.75 15.87 17.94
CA PHE A 74 9.68 15.26 17.17
C PHE A 74 10.08 15.18 15.69
N VAL A 75 10.00 13.96 15.14
CA VAL A 75 10.33 13.64 13.75
C VAL A 75 9.07 13.08 13.07
N PRO A 76 8.76 13.49 11.82
CA PRO A 76 7.60 12.97 11.11
C PRO A 76 7.75 11.48 10.78
N LEU A 77 6.62 10.77 10.70
CA LEU A 77 6.57 9.31 10.53
C LEU A 77 6.68 8.84 9.07
N ASN A 78 6.57 9.74 8.09
CA ASN A 78 6.63 9.38 6.67
C ASN A 78 7.91 8.61 6.30
N GLY A 79 9.07 9.02 6.81
CA GLY A 79 10.33 8.32 6.60
C GLY A 79 10.35 6.92 7.22
N ASP A 80 9.73 6.75 8.40
CA ASP A 80 9.60 5.44 9.04
C ASP A 80 8.71 4.49 8.24
N ILE A 81 7.58 4.99 7.71
CA ILE A 81 6.66 4.17 6.90
C ILE A 81 7.33 3.77 5.58
N ALA A 82 8.07 4.68 4.94
CA ALA A 82 8.90 4.34 3.79
C ALA A 82 9.93 3.26 4.14
N GLY A 83 10.58 3.38 5.31
CA GLY A 83 11.50 2.39 5.83
C GLY A 83 10.86 1.03 6.12
N LEU A 84 9.61 1.00 6.62
CA LEU A 84 8.83 -0.24 6.81
C LEU A 84 8.53 -0.92 5.46
N CYS A 85 8.19 -0.14 4.43
CA CYS A 85 8.02 -0.66 3.08
C CYS A 85 9.31 -1.29 2.55
N ALA A 86 10.44 -0.61 2.67
CA ALA A 86 11.76 -1.13 2.26
C ALA A 86 12.19 -2.36 3.07
N ASN A 87 11.90 -2.38 4.38
CA ASN A 87 12.17 -3.56 5.21
C ASN A 87 11.27 -4.75 4.81
N THR A 88 10.02 -4.48 4.44
CA THR A 88 9.10 -5.52 3.94
C THR A 88 9.63 -6.16 2.66
N ASP A 89 10.22 -5.39 1.75
CA ASP A 89 10.86 -5.91 0.53
C ASP A 89 12.04 -6.84 0.84
N LYS A 90 12.74 -6.57 1.94
CA LYS A 90 13.90 -7.36 2.34
C LYS A 90 13.53 -8.66 3.06
N VAL A 91 12.50 -8.65 3.92
CA VAL A 91 12.13 -9.81 4.77
C VAL A 91 11.00 -10.65 4.21
N ALA A 92 10.27 -10.12 3.25
CA ALA A 92 9.18 -10.79 2.56
C ALA A 92 9.20 -10.35 1.09
N ASP A 93 8.10 -9.75 0.59
CA ASP A 93 8.00 -9.24 -0.78
C ASP A 93 7.24 -7.91 -0.82
N PRO A 94 7.37 -7.11 -1.89
CA PRO A 94 6.70 -5.81 -2.03
C PRO A 94 5.18 -5.85 -1.91
N TRP A 95 4.56 -6.99 -2.20
CA TRP A 95 3.11 -7.19 -2.14
C TRP A 95 2.59 -7.59 -0.76
N PHE A 96 3.45 -7.70 0.25
CA PHE A 96 3.00 -7.84 1.63
C PHE A 96 2.72 -6.49 2.25
N SER A 97 1.70 -6.42 3.13
CA SER A 97 1.39 -5.22 3.89
C SER A 97 2.55 -4.86 4.83
N PRO A 98 3.03 -3.60 4.86
CA PRO A 98 4.05 -3.15 5.79
C PRO A 98 3.51 -2.92 7.21
N ALA A 99 2.19 -3.03 7.41
CA ALA A 99 1.51 -2.76 8.68
C ALA A 99 1.39 -4.01 9.56
N GLY A 100 0.99 -3.80 10.81
CA GLY A 100 0.66 -4.85 11.77
C GLY A 100 1.83 -5.34 12.60
N TYR A 101 1.56 -6.31 13.48
CA TYR A 101 2.52 -6.80 14.48
C TYR A 101 3.77 -7.47 13.87
N ASN A 102 3.67 -8.07 12.70
CA ASN A 102 4.78 -8.80 12.11
C ASN A 102 5.84 -7.90 11.45
N ARG A 103 5.43 -6.78 10.86
CA ARG A 103 6.29 -5.93 10.03
C ARG A 103 6.18 -4.43 10.32
N GLY A 104 5.13 -3.99 11.03
CA GLY A 104 4.80 -2.58 11.24
C GLY A 104 5.50 -1.90 12.41
N HIS A 105 6.50 -2.51 13.05
CA HIS A 105 7.21 -1.93 14.19
C HIS A 105 8.08 -0.75 13.81
N ILE A 106 7.82 0.42 14.39
CA ILE A 106 8.60 1.64 14.24
C ILE A 106 9.65 1.71 15.35
N ARG A 107 10.91 1.74 14.95
CA ARG A 107 12.05 1.73 15.86
C ARG A 107 12.42 3.13 16.34
N GLY A 108 13.07 3.19 17.51
CA GLY A 108 13.61 4.43 18.05
C GLY A 108 12.57 5.46 18.52
N ALA A 109 11.29 5.10 18.60
CA ALA A 109 10.26 5.97 19.11
C ALA A 109 10.16 5.82 20.64
N ILE A 110 10.37 6.92 21.37
CA ILE A 110 10.17 7.00 22.84
C ILE A 110 8.69 7.18 23.14
N LYS A 111 8.04 8.08 22.41
CA LYS A 111 6.59 8.32 22.47
C LYS A 111 6.10 8.89 21.14
N LEU A 112 4.80 8.82 20.93
CA LEU A 112 4.12 9.50 19.85
C LEU A 112 3.66 10.89 20.30
N ALA A 113 3.64 11.86 19.37
CA ALA A 113 3.01 13.16 19.59
C ALA A 113 1.48 13.01 19.70
N TYR A 114 0.94 12.02 19.01
CA TYR A 114 -0.47 11.66 18.97
C TYR A 114 -0.61 10.13 18.98
N ASN A 115 -1.28 9.59 19.98
CA ASN A 115 -1.60 8.16 20.08
C ASN A 115 -3.13 7.97 19.99
N PRO A 116 -3.68 7.67 18.81
CA PRO A 116 -5.12 7.63 18.60
C PRO A 116 -5.78 6.47 19.34
N LYS A 117 -6.93 6.75 19.99
CA LYS A 117 -7.81 5.76 20.58
C LYS A 117 -8.59 5.01 19.50
N GLN A 118 -9.35 3.98 19.85
CA GLN A 118 -10.04 3.13 18.86
C GLN A 118 -10.95 3.91 17.92
N ASN A 119 -11.86 4.72 18.47
CA ASN A 119 -12.77 5.54 17.65
C ASN A 119 -12.04 6.59 16.78
N GLU A 120 -10.93 7.13 17.28
CA GLU A 120 -10.09 8.07 16.53
C GLU A 120 -9.34 7.34 15.38
N ARG A 121 -8.85 6.11 15.64
CA ARG A 121 -8.26 5.26 14.59
C ARG A 121 -9.27 4.95 13.49
N ASP A 122 -10.52 4.65 13.87
CA ASP A 122 -11.58 4.38 12.91
C ASP A 122 -11.90 5.60 12.05
N GLN A 123 -11.90 6.81 12.62
CA GLN A 123 -12.06 8.07 11.89
C GLN A 123 -10.89 8.32 10.93
N LEU A 124 -9.64 8.21 11.40
CA LEU A 124 -8.45 8.35 10.56
C LEU A 124 -8.46 7.34 9.41
N TYR A 125 -8.79 6.08 9.71
CA TYR A 125 -8.78 5.01 8.71
C TYR A 125 -9.90 5.18 7.67
N ARG A 126 -11.08 5.72 8.06
CA ARG A 126 -12.12 6.14 7.10
C ARG A 126 -11.65 7.28 6.21
N ALA A 127 -10.91 8.23 6.76
CA ALA A 127 -10.29 9.34 6.04
C ALA A 127 -9.01 8.94 5.26
N ARG A 128 -8.72 7.64 5.10
CA ARG A 128 -7.56 7.12 4.34
C ARG A 128 -6.20 7.40 4.95
N ILE A 129 -6.18 7.73 6.24
CA ILE A 129 -4.97 8.01 7.00
C ILE A 129 -4.60 6.76 7.77
N ASN A 130 -3.34 6.36 7.71
CA ASN A 130 -2.83 5.19 8.39
C ASN A 130 -2.41 5.53 9.82
N PRO A 131 -3.16 5.07 10.85
CA PRO A 131 -2.81 5.38 12.22
C PRO A 131 -1.53 4.67 12.64
N VAL A 132 -0.66 5.40 13.33
CA VAL A 132 0.47 4.84 14.07
C VAL A 132 0.09 4.85 15.54
N VAL A 133 0.23 3.72 16.20
CA VAL A 133 -0.29 3.48 17.55
C VAL A 133 0.80 2.94 18.44
N ASN A 134 0.83 3.38 19.69
CA ASN A 134 1.66 2.77 20.72
C ASN A 134 0.78 1.85 21.59
N TYR A 135 1.03 0.54 21.48
CA TYR A 135 0.37 -0.46 22.31
C TYR A 135 1.25 -0.83 23.50
N PRO A 136 0.70 -0.83 24.73
CA PRO A 136 1.44 -1.29 25.91
C PRO A 136 2.00 -2.71 25.70
N GLY A 137 3.29 -2.87 25.94
CA GLY A 137 3.99 -4.16 25.76
C GLY A 137 4.32 -4.55 24.32
N GLN A 138 3.78 -3.85 23.31
CA GLN A 138 4.02 -4.14 21.88
C GLN A 138 4.83 -3.03 21.18
N GLY A 139 4.91 -1.84 21.78
CA GLY A 139 5.61 -0.69 21.20
C GLY A 139 4.81 0.04 20.14
N VAL A 140 5.53 0.84 19.33
CA VAL A 140 4.94 1.70 18.30
C VAL A 140 4.80 0.92 17.00
N LEU A 141 3.58 0.91 16.45
CA LEU A 141 3.21 0.13 15.27
C LEU A 141 2.48 1.00 14.24
N LEU A 142 2.76 0.74 12.95
CA LEU A 142 1.88 1.15 11.86
C LEU A 142 0.65 0.23 11.85
N PHE A 143 -0.54 0.80 12.01
CA PHE A 143 -1.80 0.05 12.13
C PHE A 143 -2.80 0.41 11.02
N GLY A 144 -2.30 0.49 9.78
CA GLY A 144 -3.08 0.76 8.58
C GLY A 144 -2.24 0.58 7.32
N ASP A 145 -2.89 0.24 6.21
CA ASP A 145 -2.23 -0.02 4.92
C ASP A 145 -2.98 0.58 3.73
N LYS A 146 -3.69 1.69 3.95
CA LYS A 146 -4.43 2.41 2.90
C LYS A 146 -3.54 3.37 2.12
N THR A 147 -3.85 3.49 0.83
CA THR A 147 -3.42 4.63 0.00
C THR A 147 -4.39 5.80 0.17
N ALA A 148 -4.03 6.97 -0.34
CA ALA A 148 -4.89 8.16 -0.31
C ALA A 148 -6.07 8.10 -1.31
N GLN A 149 -6.31 6.97 -1.96
CA GLN A 149 -7.40 6.83 -2.92
C GLN A 149 -8.77 6.86 -2.26
N SER A 150 -9.63 7.78 -2.72
CA SER A 150 -10.99 7.96 -2.19
C SER A 150 -11.99 6.95 -2.75
N LYS A 151 -11.85 6.58 -4.03
CA LYS A 151 -12.74 5.61 -4.67
C LYS A 151 -12.35 4.19 -4.29
N PRO A 152 -13.30 3.33 -3.86
CA PRO A 152 -13.02 1.91 -3.62
C PRO A 152 -12.46 1.23 -4.87
N SER A 153 -11.27 0.69 -4.77
CA SER A 153 -10.63 -0.10 -5.84
C SER A 153 -9.60 -1.06 -5.26
N ALA A 154 -8.99 -1.88 -6.11
CA ALA A 154 -7.88 -2.72 -5.69
C ALA A 154 -6.67 -1.89 -5.21
N PHE A 155 -6.51 -0.68 -5.75
CA PHE A 155 -5.40 0.23 -5.45
C PHE A 155 -5.59 1.08 -4.19
N ASP A 156 -6.65 0.87 -3.42
CA ASP A 156 -6.86 1.52 -2.13
C ASP A 156 -5.93 0.97 -1.03
N ARG A 157 -5.08 -0.03 -1.37
CA ARG A 157 -4.12 -0.67 -0.45
C ARG A 157 -2.68 -0.47 -0.91
N ILE A 158 -1.79 -0.21 0.07
CA ILE A 158 -0.36 0.00 -0.17
C ILE A 158 0.27 -1.24 -0.81
N ASN A 159 -0.05 -2.43 -0.33
CA ASN A 159 0.51 -3.69 -0.82
C ASN A 159 0.15 -3.92 -2.29
N VAL A 160 -1.09 -3.65 -2.71
CA VAL A 160 -1.53 -3.82 -4.09
C VAL A 160 -0.86 -2.78 -5.01
N ARG A 161 -0.81 -1.50 -4.59
CA ARG A 161 -0.12 -0.49 -5.39
C ARG A 161 1.37 -0.84 -5.59
N ARG A 162 2.04 -1.30 -4.54
CA ARG A 162 3.44 -1.71 -4.62
C ARG A 162 3.64 -2.96 -5.47
N LEU A 163 2.73 -3.94 -5.41
CA LEU A 163 2.71 -5.08 -6.32
C LEU A 163 2.73 -4.61 -7.77
N PHE A 164 1.77 -3.74 -8.14
CA PHE A 164 1.66 -3.27 -9.53
C PHE A 164 2.89 -2.48 -9.98
N LEU A 165 3.48 -1.63 -9.12
CA LEU A 165 4.72 -0.93 -9.48
C LEU A 165 5.87 -1.88 -9.82
N VAL A 166 5.99 -2.99 -9.10
CA VAL A 166 7.02 -4.02 -9.38
C VAL A 166 6.70 -4.76 -10.68
N LEU A 167 5.45 -5.18 -10.88
CA LEU A 167 5.03 -5.90 -12.08
C LEU A 167 5.16 -5.03 -13.33
N GLU A 168 4.63 -3.81 -13.30
CA GLU A 168 4.70 -2.87 -14.41
C GLU A 168 6.14 -2.58 -14.81
N LYS A 169 7.02 -2.33 -13.85
CA LYS A 169 8.44 -2.06 -14.11
C LYS A 169 9.16 -3.27 -14.72
N ALA A 170 8.96 -4.46 -14.15
CA ALA A 170 9.61 -5.68 -14.63
C ALA A 170 9.16 -6.02 -16.06
N ILE A 171 7.86 -5.99 -16.30
CA ILE A 171 7.28 -6.31 -17.61
C ILE A 171 7.67 -5.24 -18.65
N ALA A 172 7.63 -3.95 -18.28
CA ALA A 172 8.05 -2.88 -19.19
C ALA A 172 9.52 -2.98 -19.61
N ILE A 173 10.42 -3.41 -18.71
CA ILE A 173 11.83 -3.66 -19.06
C ILE A 173 11.94 -4.85 -20.01
N ALA A 174 11.24 -5.94 -19.72
CA ALA A 174 11.25 -7.16 -20.52
C ALA A 174 10.61 -6.93 -21.90
N SER A 175 9.56 -6.13 -22.00
CA SER A 175 8.87 -5.79 -23.25
C SER A 175 9.75 -5.01 -24.24
N LYS A 176 10.82 -4.37 -23.76
CA LYS A 176 11.75 -3.63 -24.66
C LYS A 176 12.44 -4.54 -25.67
N TYR A 177 12.58 -5.82 -25.38
CA TYR A 177 13.17 -6.79 -26.31
C TYR A 177 12.27 -7.11 -27.51
N GLN A 178 10.97 -6.70 -27.47
CA GLN A 178 10.04 -6.84 -28.58
C GLN A 178 10.04 -5.60 -29.52
N LEU A 179 10.73 -4.51 -29.13
CA LEU A 179 10.79 -3.31 -29.96
C LEU A 179 11.59 -3.61 -31.26
N PHE A 180 11.03 -3.15 -32.36
CA PHE A 180 11.56 -3.33 -33.72
C PHE A 180 11.43 -4.76 -34.26
N GLU A 181 10.82 -5.70 -33.53
CA GLU A 181 10.45 -7.02 -34.06
C GLU A 181 9.12 -6.95 -34.82
N PHE A 182 8.83 -7.97 -35.63
CA PHE A 182 7.56 -8.06 -36.35
C PHE A 182 6.40 -8.39 -35.37
N ASN A 183 5.24 -7.79 -35.60
CA ASN A 183 4.02 -8.14 -34.83
C ASN A 183 3.35 -9.38 -35.47
N ASP A 184 3.96 -10.54 -35.30
CA ASP A 184 3.48 -11.84 -35.74
C ASP A 184 3.13 -12.76 -34.56
N GLU A 185 2.58 -13.93 -34.86
CA GLU A 185 2.21 -14.89 -33.81
C GLU A 185 3.44 -15.38 -33.01
N PHE A 186 4.60 -15.46 -33.63
CA PHE A 186 5.83 -15.89 -32.96
C PHE A 186 6.25 -14.89 -31.87
N THR A 187 6.31 -13.60 -32.21
CA THR A 187 6.66 -12.52 -31.25
C THR A 187 5.63 -12.40 -30.14
N ARG A 188 4.32 -12.54 -30.46
CA ARG A 188 3.26 -12.56 -29.47
C ARG A 188 3.37 -13.75 -28.52
N ALA A 189 3.70 -14.93 -29.04
CA ALA A 189 3.94 -16.13 -28.22
C ALA A 189 5.20 -15.96 -27.34
N MET A 190 6.28 -15.40 -27.88
CA MET A 190 7.48 -15.08 -27.09
C MET A 190 7.17 -14.16 -25.92
N PHE A 191 6.38 -13.10 -26.13
CA PHE A 191 5.95 -12.20 -25.05
C PHE A 191 5.16 -12.94 -23.98
N ARG A 192 4.14 -13.75 -24.36
CA ARG A 192 3.38 -14.56 -23.38
C ARG A 192 4.29 -15.51 -22.60
N ASN A 193 5.17 -16.22 -23.28
CA ASN A 193 6.10 -17.18 -22.67
C ASN A 193 7.12 -16.52 -21.72
N MET A 194 7.38 -15.23 -21.87
CA MET A 194 8.25 -14.44 -20.99
C MET A 194 7.48 -13.93 -19.78
N VAL A 195 6.24 -13.45 -19.96
CA VAL A 195 5.45 -12.80 -18.88
C VAL A 195 4.78 -13.83 -17.97
N GLU A 196 4.21 -14.92 -18.53
CA GLU A 196 3.46 -15.89 -17.74
C GLU A 196 4.29 -16.59 -16.65
N PRO A 197 5.52 -17.07 -16.87
CA PRO A 197 6.33 -17.68 -15.82
C PRO A 197 6.64 -16.72 -14.68
N PHE A 198 6.89 -15.45 -14.98
CA PHE A 198 7.10 -14.40 -13.98
C PHE A 198 5.84 -14.18 -13.12
N LEU A 199 4.67 -14.09 -13.75
CA LEU A 199 3.41 -13.95 -13.00
C LEU A 199 3.08 -15.21 -12.17
N ARG A 200 3.42 -16.42 -12.64
CA ARG A 200 3.30 -17.66 -11.88
C ARG A 200 4.21 -17.69 -10.66
N ASP A 201 5.44 -17.18 -10.76
CA ASP A 201 6.33 -17.03 -9.61
C ASP A 201 5.72 -16.09 -8.56
N VAL A 202 5.22 -14.93 -8.96
CA VAL A 202 4.52 -13.98 -8.07
C VAL A 202 3.26 -14.61 -7.46
N GLN A 203 2.52 -15.44 -8.21
CA GLN A 203 1.38 -16.20 -7.70
C GLN A 203 1.83 -17.23 -6.65
N GLY A 204 2.87 -17.99 -6.91
CA GLY A 204 3.46 -18.94 -5.97
C GLY A 204 3.93 -18.27 -4.66
N ARG A 205 4.42 -17.03 -4.77
CA ARG A 205 4.84 -16.18 -3.63
C ARG A 205 3.68 -15.38 -3.02
N ARG A 206 2.42 -15.74 -3.30
CA ARG A 206 1.20 -15.18 -2.71
C ARG A 206 0.92 -13.70 -3.06
N GLY A 207 1.50 -13.17 -4.14
CA GLY A 207 1.26 -11.79 -4.58
C GLY A 207 -0.07 -11.62 -5.30
N ILE A 208 -0.47 -12.62 -6.07
CA ILE A 208 -1.70 -12.62 -6.86
C ILE A 208 -2.46 -13.92 -6.67
N PHE A 209 -3.79 -13.87 -6.77
CA PHE A 209 -4.63 -15.07 -6.74
C PHE A 209 -4.71 -15.72 -8.12
N ASP A 210 -4.80 -14.90 -9.18
CA ASP A 210 -5.00 -15.37 -10.53
C ASP A 210 -4.56 -14.29 -11.52
N PHE A 211 -4.20 -14.72 -12.75
CA PHE A 211 -3.83 -13.80 -13.83
C PHE A 211 -4.23 -14.37 -15.19
N LYS A 212 -4.34 -13.49 -16.17
CA LYS A 212 -4.52 -13.84 -17.58
C LYS A 212 -3.71 -12.88 -18.44
N VAL A 213 -2.92 -13.42 -19.35
CA VAL A 213 -2.18 -12.66 -20.37
C VAL A 213 -2.86 -12.88 -21.72
N VAL A 214 -3.26 -11.81 -22.38
CA VAL A 214 -3.82 -11.81 -23.73
C VAL A 214 -2.88 -11.02 -24.62
N CYS A 215 -2.29 -11.70 -25.58
CA CYS A 215 -1.44 -11.11 -26.61
C CYS A 215 -1.54 -12.03 -27.84
N ASP A 216 -2.60 -11.87 -28.58
CA ASP A 216 -2.95 -12.70 -29.73
C ASP A 216 -3.62 -11.85 -30.85
N ALA A 217 -4.23 -12.51 -31.82
CA ALA A 217 -4.91 -11.83 -32.92
C ALA A 217 -6.17 -11.05 -32.49
N THR A 218 -6.71 -11.28 -31.28
CA THR A 218 -7.92 -10.59 -30.81
C THR A 218 -7.63 -9.16 -30.39
N ASN A 219 -6.44 -8.89 -29.80
CA ASN A 219 -6.01 -7.55 -29.40
C ASN A 219 -4.95 -6.94 -30.32
N ASN A 220 -4.31 -7.75 -31.21
CA ASN A 220 -3.43 -7.27 -32.26
C ASN A 220 -4.08 -7.52 -33.64
N THR A 221 -5.09 -6.71 -33.93
CA THR A 221 -5.78 -6.73 -35.23
C THR A 221 -4.93 -6.15 -36.35
N GLY A 222 -5.35 -6.33 -37.60
CA GLY A 222 -4.67 -5.73 -38.76
C GLY A 222 -4.44 -4.22 -38.62
N GLU A 223 -5.44 -3.49 -38.11
CA GLU A 223 -5.33 -2.04 -37.87
C GLU A 223 -4.25 -1.69 -36.82
N VAL A 224 -4.07 -2.52 -35.76
CA VAL A 224 -3.01 -2.33 -34.76
C VAL A 224 -1.64 -2.58 -35.37
N ILE A 225 -1.54 -3.61 -36.22
CA ILE A 225 -0.30 -3.95 -36.93
C ILE A 225 0.06 -2.84 -37.92
N ASP A 226 -0.91 -2.31 -38.67
CA ASP A 226 -0.72 -1.22 -39.61
C ASP A 226 -0.27 0.10 -38.96
N ARG A 227 -0.64 0.30 -37.68
CA ARG A 227 -0.15 1.43 -36.87
C ARG A 227 1.22 1.19 -36.22
N ASN A 228 1.87 0.05 -36.48
CA ASN A 228 3.11 -0.38 -35.84
C ASN A 228 3.02 -0.47 -34.32
N GLU A 229 1.85 -0.88 -33.83
CA GLU A 229 1.59 -1.06 -32.40
C GLU A 229 1.62 -2.56 -32.03
N PHE A 230 1.99 -2.84 -30.77
CA PHE A 230 1.95 -4.16 -30.17
C PHE A 230 1.21 -4.07 -28.84
N ILE A 231 0.14 -4.83 -28.68
CA ILE A 231 -0.74 -4.76 -27.49
C ILE A 231 -0.68 -6.09 -26.74
N GLY A 232 -0.34 -6.01 -25.45
CA GLY A 232 -0.42 -7.11 -24.50
C GLY A 232 -1.27 -6.71 -23.29
N ASP A 233 -2.42 -7.38 -23.09
CA ASP A 233 -3.30 -7.14 -21.96
C ASP A 233 -3.00 -8.13 -20.83
N ILE A 234 -2.74 -7.60 -19.64
CA ILE A 234 -2.43 -8.40 -18.45
C ILE A 234 -3.47 -8.14 -17.37
N TYR A 235 -4.33 -9.15 -17.15
CA TYR A 235 -5.37 -9.12 -16.13
C TYR A 235 -4.85 -9.78 -14.86
N ILE A 236 -4.98 -9.09 -13.72
CA ILE A 236 -4.43 -9.55 -12.43
C ILE A 236 -5.49 -9.46 -11.35
N LYS A 237 -5.64 -10.52 -10.57
CA LYS A 237 -6.41 -10.55 -9.31
C LYS A 237 -5.43 -10.47 -8.14
N PRO A 238 -5.18 -9.28 -7.56
CA PRO A 238 -4.20 -9.12 -6.50
C PRO A 238 -4.66 -9.76 -5.19
N ALA A 239 -3.72 -10.24 -4.40
CA ALA A 239 -3.96 -10.65 -3.02
C ALA A 239 -4.20 -9.41 -2.14
N ARG A 240 -5.23 -9.46 -1.29
CA ARG A 240 -5.59 -8.36 -0.37
C ARG A 240 -5.22 -8.71 1.07
N SER A 241 -4.77 -7.72 1.82
CA SER A 241 -4.52 -7.83 3.26
C SER A 241 -5.83 -7.97 4.04
N ILE A 242 -5.80 -8.70 5.15
CA ILE A 242 -6.92 -8.83 6.10
C ILE A 242 -6.92 -7.59 6.99
N ASN A 243 -8.02 -6.85 7.02
CA ASN A 243 -8.18 -5.66 7.85
C ASN A 243 -9.20 -5.84 8.98
N PHE A 244 -10.13 -6.78 8.82
CA PHE A 244 -11.17 -7.08 9.82
C PHE A 244 -11.19 -8.56 10.10
N ILE A 245 -11.23 -8.92 11.37
CA ILE A 245 -11.36 -10.29 11.85
C ILE A 245 -12.63 -10.36 12.69
N THR A 246 -13.61 -11.14 12.24
CA THR A 246 -14.81 -11.45 13.02
C THR A 246 -14.66 -12.82 13.65
N LEU A 247 -14.76 -12.89 14.96
CA LEU A 247 -14.69 -14.12 15.73
C LEU A 247 -16.09 -14.42 16.29
N ASN A 248 -16.67 -15.53 15.88
CA ASN A 248 -17.96 -16.00 16.37
C ASN A 248 -17.73 -17.09 17.42
N PHE A 249 -18.07 -16.84 18.67
CA PHE A 249 -18.05 -17.81 19.75
C PHE A 249 -19.48 -18.32 19.98
N ILE A 250 -19.71 -19.62 19.70
CA ILE A 250 -21.01 -20.26 19.87
C ILE A 250 -20.91 -21.22 21.07
N ALA A 251 -21.65 -20.93 22.13
CA ALA A 251 -21.78 -21.84 23.25
C ALA A 251 -22.84 -22.90 22.93
N THR A 252 -22.42 -24.15 22.84
CA THR A 252 -23.32 -25.29 22.62
C THR A 252 -23.69 -25.96 23.95
N ARG A 253 -24.85 -26.62 24.01
CA ARG A 253 -25.25 -27.41 25.18
C ARG A 253 -24.41 -28.69 25.29
N THR A 254 -24.17 -29.13 26.50
CA THR A 254 -23.52 -30.43 26.76
C THR A 254 -24.34 -31.55 26.14
N GLY A 255 -23.75 -32.33 25.22
CA GLY A 255 -24.42 -33.43 24.54
C GLY A 255 -24.81 -33.21 23.07
N VAL A 256 -24.57 -31.99 22.52
CA VAL A 256 -24.73 -31.71 21.07
C VAL A 256 -23.44 -32.07 20.37
N ALA A 257 -23.50 -32.90 19.34
CA ALA A 257 -22.34 -33.19 18.49
C ALA A 257 -21.99 -31.98 17.63
N PHE A 258 -20.69 -31.62 17.53
CA PHE A 258 -20.25 -30.46 16.74
C PHE A 258 -20.59 -30.55 15.25
N SER A 259 -20.86 -31.74 14.71
CA SER A 259 -21.37 -31.95 13.36
C SER A 259 -22.76 -31.35 13.09
N GLU A 260 -23.53 -31.05 14.17
CA GLU A 260 -24.90 -30.51 14.08
C GLU A 260 -24.92 -28.98 14.21
N VAL A 261 -23.79 -28.34 14.48
CA VAL A 261 -23.68 -26.91 14.79
C VAL A 261 -23.27 -26.08 13.57
N GLY A 262 -23.18 -26.65 12.38
CA GLY A 262 -22.65 -26.01 11.17
C GLY A 262 -23.61 -25.98 9.98
N GLY A 263 -24.93 -26.16 10.17
CA GLY A 263 -25.95 -26.10 9.14
C GLY A 263 -26.59 -24.73 8.99
#